data_df5829a79e535a9e8368d3e2ada146d7
#
_entry.id   df5829a79e535a9e8368d3e2ada146d7
#
_cell.length_a   1.000
_cell.length_b   1.000
_cell.length_c   1.000
_cell.angle_alpha   90.00
_cell.angle_beta   90.00
_cell.angle_gamma   90.00
#
_symmetry.space_group_name_H-M   'P 1'
#
loop_
_entity.id
_entity.type
_entity.pdbx_description
1 polymer ?
#
loop_
_entity_poly.entity_id
_entity_poly.type
_entity_poly.pdbx_seq_one_letter_code
_entity_poly.pdbx_strand_id
1 'polypeptide(L)'
;DLTQENMVNADNLGFDNTALYDGNRGPTLLKPKMDPNNELTVDSQNHIRDAIYYTSPEYIYKILNTPWEQFGGGSTIDRNTGQGLLEQNPHNDGHDWVGTRIGKNRTMGTLRYAALDPIFYMHHGNIDRIFSMYNQPMPDLDGPWGQQTYQYTDIDGSWVTVSVKDIMTGLSNNISYDKKLAVTKPMNVNRR
;
A
#
# COMPACT_ATOMS: atom_id res chain seq x y z
N ASP A 1 -16.06 -3.27 -15.04
CA ASP A 1 -16.27 -4.68 -15.35
C ASP A 1 -14.91 -5.32 -15.58
N LEU A 2 -14.37 -5.98 -14.52
CA LEU A 2 -13.10 -6.70 -14.56
C LEU A 2 -13.38 -8.08 -15.14
N THR A 3 -13.59 -8.15 -16.46
CA THR A 3 -13.70 -9.42 -17.16
C THR A 3 -12.34 -10.08 -17.30
N GLN A 4 -12.29 -11.40 -17.39
CA GLN A 4 -11.08 -12.18 -17.61
C GLN A 4 -10.25 -11.66 -18.80
N GLU A 5 -10.89 -11.19 -19.88
CA GLU A 5 -10.23 -10.58 -21.04
C GLU A 5 -9.48 -9.29 -20.72
N ASN A 6 -9.99 -8.48 -19.79
CA ASN A 6 -9.35 -7.23 -19.39
C ASN A 6 -8.18 -7.43 -18.42
N MET A 7 -8.12 -8.59 -17.76
CA MET A 7 -7.04 -8.91 -16.79
C MET A 7 -5.92 -9.72 -17.43
N VAL A 8 -6.20 -10.51 -18.46
CA VAL A 8 -5.22 -11.39 -19.13
C VAL A 8 -4.24 -10.59 -20.00
N ASN A 9 -4.59 -9.38 -20.39
CA ASN A 9 -3.73 -8.50 -21.16
C ASN A 9 -3.03 -7.45 -20.28
N ALA A 10 -2.26 -7.90 -19.27
CA ALA A 10 -1.30 -7.01 -18.60
C ALA A 10 -0.32 -6.38 -19.60
N ASP A 11 -0.01 -7.07 -20.70
CA ASP A 11 0.74 -6.53 -21.84
C ASP A 11 -0.02 -5.39 -22.54
N ASN A 12 -1.35 -5.34 -22.47
CA ASN A 12 -2.18 -4.27 -23.01
C ASN A 12 -2.37 -3.07 -22.05
N LEU A 13 -1.95 -3.17 -20.80
CA LEU A 13 -1.93 -2.02 -19.88
C LEU A 13 -0.84 -1.01 -20.23
N GLY A 14 -0.04 -1.28 -21.28
CA GLY A 14 0.95 -0.35 -21.81
C GLY A 14 2.14 -0.10 -20.89
N PHE A 15 2.32 -0.92 -19.86
CA PHE A 15 3.45 -0.78 -18.93
C PHE A 15 4.79 -1.20 -19.54
N ASP A 16 4.79 -2.04 -20.57
CA ASP A 16 6.01 -2.59 -21.17
C ASP A 16 6.93 -1.55 -21.82
N ASN A 17 6.42 -0.35 -22.11
CA ASN A 17 7.20 0.76 -22.66
C ASN A 17 7.11 2.04 -21.83
N THR A 18 6.77 1.94 -20.55
CA THR A 18 6.63 3.09 -19.66
C THR A 18 7.74 3.11 -18.61
N ALA A 19 7.91 4.25 -17.95
CA ALA A 19 8.80 4.38 -16.79
C ALA A 19 8.43 3.47 -15.61
N LEU A 20 7.27 2.82 -15.66
CA LEU A 20 6.79 1.89 -14.61
C LEU A 20 7.12 0.42 -14.93
N TYR A 21 7.74 0.14 -16.08
CA TYR A 21 8.12 -1.22 -16.46
C TYR A 21 9.32 -1.71 -15.63
N ASP A 22 9.19 -2.91 -15.06
CA ASP A 22 10.28 -3.68 -14.49
C ASP A 22 10.22 -5.11 -14.98
N GLY A 23 11.13 -5.48 -15.89
CA GLY A 23 11.24 -6.82 -16.48
C GLY A 23 11.60 -7.93 -15.49
N ASN A 24 12.00 -7.58 -14.26
CA ASN A 24 12.36 -8.54 -13.21
C ASN A 24 11.14 -9.03 -12.41
N ARG A 25 9.94 -8.47 -12.64
CA ARG A 25 8.73 -8.95 -11.97
C ARG A 25 8.43 -10.38 -12.41
N GLY A 26 8.24 -11.25 -11.42
CA GLY A 26 7.77 -12.62 -11.63
C GLY A 26 6.25 -12.69 -11.85
N PRO A 27 5.64 -13.89 -11.69
CA PRO A 27 4.19 -14.06 -11.68
C PRO A 27 3.57 -13.23 -10.54
N THR A 28 2.77 -12.24 -10.90
CA THR A 28 2.19 -11.25 -9.99
C THR A 28 0.76 -10.94 -10.43
N LEU A 29 0.11 -10.00 -9.74
CA LEU A 29 -1.18 -9.49 -10.20
C LEU A 29 -1.11 -8.88 -11.60
N LEU A 30 0.02 -8.21 -11.93
CA LEU A 30 0.25 -7.62 -13.26
C LEU A 30 0.61 -8.68 -14.32
N LYS A 31 1.15 -9.84 -13.89
CA LYS A 31 1.45 -11.01 -14.74
C LYS A 31 0.94 -12.26 -14.04
N PRO A 32 -0.37 -12.50 -14.03
CA PRO A 32 -0.95 -13.62 -13.31
C PRO A 32 -0.47 -14.96 -13.90
N LYS A 33 -0.27 -15.93 -13.02
CA LYS A 33 0.12 -17.27 -13.43
C LYS A 33 -1.08 -18.00 -14.02
N MET A 34 -0.90 -18.52 -15.23
CA MET A 34 -1.87 -19.35 -15.93
C MET A 34 -1.55 -20.83 -15.72
N ASP A 35 -2.55 -21.66 -15.74
CA ASP A 35 -2.41 -23.12 -15.79
C ASP A 35 -2.14 -23.61 -17.24
N PRO A 36 -1.88 -24.93 -17.45
CA PRO A 36 -1.66 -25.47 -18.78
C PRO A 36 -2.85 -25.32 -19.76
N ASN A 37 -4.06 -25.06 -19.27
CA ASN A 37 -5.27 -24.84 -20.08
C ASN A 37 -5.49 -23.35 -20.41
N ASN A 38 -4.53 -22.48 -20.05
CA ASN A 38 -4.62 -21.03 -20.16
C ASN A 38 -5.72 -20.41 -19.28
N GLU A 39 -5.99 -21.03 -18.12
CA GLU A 39 -6.88 -20.48 -17.10
C GLU A 39 -6.06 -19.90 -15.94
N LEU A 40 -6.63 -18.91 -15.21
CA LEU A 40 -5.99 -18.35 -14.03
C LEU A 40 -5.86 -19.42 -12.94
N THR A 41 -4.65 -19.61 -12.42
CA THR A 41 -4.45 -20.49 -11.25
C THR A 41 -5.27 -20.01 -10.05
N VAL A 42 -5.63 -20.92 -9.13
CA VAL A 42 -6.38 -20.59 -7.91
C VAL A 42 -5.68 -19.50 -7.09
N ASP A 43 -4.34 -19.56 -7.01
CA ASP A 43 -3.57 -18.52 -6.31
C ASP A 43 -3.72 -17.15 -6.97
N SER A 44 -3.65 -17.08 -8.31
CA SER A 44 -3.85 -15.84 -9.05
C SER A 44 -5.26 -15.29 -8.86
N GLN A 45 -6.28 -16.14 -8.87
CA GLN A 45 -7.67 -15.73 -8.61
C GLN A 45 -7.85 -15.18 -7.20
N ASN A 46 -7.23 -15.80 -6.18
CA ASN A 46 -7.29 -15.34 -4.81
C ASN A 46 -6.61 -13.96 -4.67
N HIS A 47 -5.42 -13.79 -5.22
CA HIS A 47 -4.71 -12.50 -5.18
C HIS A 47 -5.51 -11.39 -5.85
N ILE A 48 -6.15 -11.66 -6.99
CA ILE A 48 -7.01 -10.69 -7.68
C ILE A 48 -8.21 -10.30 -6.81
N ARG A 49 -8.88 -11.28 -6.22
CA ARG A 49 -10.02 -11.04 -5.34
C ARG A 49 -9.63 -10.19 -4.12
N ASP A 50 -8.50 -10.51 -3.50
CA ASP A 50 -8.00 -9.80 -2.34
C ASP A 50 -7.59 -8.36 -2.71
N ALA A 51 -6.93 -8.17 -3.87
CA ALA A 51 -6.61 -6.84 -4.37
C ALA A 51 -7.86 -5.98 -4.59
N ILE A 52 -8.90 -6.54 -5.21
CA ILE A 52 -10.18 -5.84 -5.41
C ILE A 52 -10.81 -5.45 -4.06
N TYR A 53 -10.80 -6.35 -3.08
CA TYR A 53 -11.39 -6.09 -1.78
C TYR A 53 -10.60 -5.03 -1.01
N TYR A 54 -9.29 -5.21 -0.82
CA TYR A 54 -8.47 -4.33 0.02
C TYR A 54 -8.19 -2.96 -0.59
N THR A 55 -8.43 -2.78 -1.89
CA THR A 55 -8.39 -1.46 -2.54
C THR A 55 -9.78 -0.84 -2.74
N SER A 56 -10.84 -1.55 -2.35
CA SER A 56 -12.20 -1.05 -2.52
C SER A 56 -12.49 0.17 -1.63
N PRO A 57 -13.36 1.10 -2.08
CA PRO A 57 -13.82 2.21 -1.26
C PRO A 57 -14.43 1.75 0.07
N GLU A 58 -15.10 0.59 0.06
CA GLU A 58 -15.71 0.00 1.24
C GLU A 58 -14.66 -0.39 2.30
N TYR A 59 -13.59 -1.06 1.89
CA TYR A 59 -12.51 -1.43 2.79
C TYR A 59 -11.76 -0.21 3.30
N ILE A 60 -11.43 0.74 2.43
CA ILE A 60 -10.76 1.98 2.82
C ILE A 60 -11.63 2.77 3.81
N TYR A 61 -12.93 2.90 3.55
CA TYR A 61 -13.85 3.51 4.51
C TYR A 61 -13.82 2.80 5.86
N LYS A 62 -13.86 1.47 5.86
CA LYS A 62 -13.79 0.66 7.08
C LYS A 62 -12.55 0.98 7.91
N ILE A 63 -11.36 0.92 7.32
CA ILE A 63 -10.12 1.14 8.06
C ILE A 63 -9.96 2.58 8.55
N LEU A 64 -10.39 3.58 7.77
CA LEU A 64 -10.38 4.98 8.17
C LEU A 64 -11.29 5.31 9.36
N ASN A 65 -12.24 4.43 9.68
CA ASN A 65 -13.17 4.58 10.81
C ASN A 65 -12.85 3.64 11.98
N THR A 66 -11.68 3.00 11.98
CA THR A 66 -11.21 2.23 13.13
C THR A 66 -10.36 3.07 14.08
N PRO A 67 -10.25 2.70 15.37
CA PRO A 67 -9.30 3.33 16.28
C PRO A 67 -7.86 3.25 15.77
N TRP A 68 -7.02 4.18 16.23
CA TRP A 68 -5.61 4.27 15.82
C TRP A 68 -4.85 2.96 15.96
N GLU A 69 -5.03 2.25 17.07
CA GLU A 69 -4.35 0.99 17.36
C GLU A 69 -4.64 -0.09 16.32
N GLN A 70 -5.79 0.01 15.65
CA GLN A 70 -6.13 -0.90 14.56
C GLN A 70 -5.71 -0.34 13.19
N PHE A 71 -5.83 0.97 12.98
CA PHE A 71 -5.48 1.61 11.72
C PHE A 71 -3.97 1.68 11.50
N GLY A 72 -3.26 2.33 12.41
CA GLY A 72 -1.82 2.64 12.31
C GLY A 72 -0.92 1.64 13.03
N GLY A 73 -1.50 0.70 13.80
CA GLY A 73 -0.76 -0.20 14.67
C GLY A 73 -0.48 0.41 16.04
N GLY A 74 0.36 -0.26 16.84
CA GLY A 74 0.58 0.14 18.21
C GLY A 74 1.13 1.55 18.37
N SER A 75 0.57 2.28 19.31
CA SER A 75 1.02 3.63 19.68
C SER A 75 2.23 3.63 20.63
N THR A 76 2.71 2.46 21.03
CA THR A 76 3.85 2.28 21.93
C THR A 76 5.10 1.86 21.17
N ILE A 77 6.26 2.09 21.77
CA ILE A 77 7.57 1.65 21.23
C ILE A 77 7.68 0.11 21.20
N ASP A 78 6.73 -0.58 21.83
CA ASP A 78 6.73 -2.03 21.89
C ASP A 78 6.46 -2.66 20.50
N ARG A 79 7.49 -3.33 19.99
CA ARG A 79 7.45 -4.04 18.69
C ARG A 79 6.45 -5.20 18.63
N ASN A 80 5.84 -5.57 19.77
CA ASN A 80 4.87 -6.66 19.86
C ASN A 80 3.42 -6.22 19.57
N THR A 81 3.17 -4.93 19.34
CA THR A 81 1.80 -4.40 19.13
C THR A 81 1.20 -4.74 17.78
N GLY A 82 1.99 -5.33 16.88
CA GLY A 82 1.51 -5.73 15.56
C GLY A 82 1.40 -4.58 14.56
N GLN A 83 1.19 -4.95 13.33
CA GLN A 83 0.99 -4.03 12.20
C GLN A 83 -0.44 -3.53 12.17
N GLY A 84 -0.63 -2.24 11.85
CA GLY A 84 -1.95 -1.67 11.61
C GLY A 84 -2.61 -2.16 10.33
N LEU A 85 -3.91 -1.95 10.22
CA LEU A 85 -4.70 -2.37 9.04
C LEU A 85 -4.23 -1.69 7.75
N LEU A 86 -3.76 -0.44 7.81
CA LEU A 86 -3.21 0.24 6.64
C LEU A 86 -1.90 -0.39 6.19
N GLU A 87 -1.07 -0.84 7.12
CA GLU A 87 0.19 -1.51 6.81
C GLU A 87 -0.04 -2.93 6.27
N GLN A 88 -0.94 -3.70 6.90
CA GLN A 88 -1.27 -5.05 6.43
C GLN A 88 -1.94 -5.02 5.06
N ASN A 89 -2.99 -4.23 4.95
CA ASN A 89 -3.85 -4.13 3.77
C ASN A 89 -4.32 -2.67 3.61
N PRO A 90 -3.99 -1.98 2.54
CA PRO A 90 -3.47 -2.43 1.25
C PRO A 90 -1.94 -2.37 1.09
N HIS A 91 -1.16 -1.91 2.11
CA HIS A 91 0.27 -1.66 1.90
C HIS A 91 1.06 -2.94 1.61
N ASN A 92 1.14 -3.89 2.56
CA ASN A 92 1.92 -5.12 2.38
C ASN A 92 1.38 -5.97 1.22
N ASP A 93 0.06 -6.04 1.09
CA ASP A 93 -0.55 -6.76 -0.02
C ASP A 93 -0.20 -6.12 -1.36
N GLY A 94 -0.15 -4.79 -1.46
CA GLY A 94 0.29 -4.09 -2.65
C GLY A 94 1.73 -4.46 -3.06
N HIS A 95 2.62 -4.60 -2.11
CA HIS A 95 3.97 -5.12 -2.35
C HIS A 95 3.94 -6.53 -2.92
N ASP A 96 3.10 -7.40 -2.37
CA ASP A 96 2.97 -8.79 -2.81
C ASP A 96 2.26 -8.93 -4.16
N TRP A 97 1.30 -8.07 -4.47
CA TRP A 97 0.58 -8.11 -5.77
C TRP A 97 1.44 -7.66 -6.94
N VAL A 98 2.34 -6.72 -6.73
CA VAL A 98 3.25 -6.20 -7.77
C VAL A 98 4.55 -6.99 -7.79
N GLY A 99 5.09 -7.29 -6.62
CA GLY A 99 6.26 -8.11 -6.45
C GLY A 99 5.91 -9.58 -6.22
N THR A 100 6.90 -10.43 -6.12
CA THR A 100 6.74 -11.82 -5.72
C THR A 100 7.55 -12.10 -4.48
N ARG A 101 6.97 -12.84 -3.53
CA ARG A 101 7.70 -13.41 -2.40
C ARG A 101 8.55 -14.61 -2.80
N ILE A 102 8.29 -15.18 -3.97
CA ILE A 102 8.88 -16.46 -4.40
C ILE A 102 9.94 -16.18 -5.45
N GLY A 103 11.18 -16.51 -5.14
CA GLY A 103 12.26 -16.55 -6.11
C GLY A 103 13.39 -15.55 -5.86
N LYS A 104 14.34 -15.51 -6.81
CA LYS A 104 15.54 -14.67 -6.75
C LYS A 104 15.30 -13.24 -7.25
N ASN A 105 14.07 -12.87 -7.50
CA ASN A 105 13.72 -11.63 -8.17
C ASN A 105 13.77 -10.45 -7.19
N ARG A 106 14.46 -9.42 -7.62
CA ARG A 106 14.63 -8.14 -6.92
C ARG A 106 13.43 -7.25 -7.25
N THR A 107 12.30 -7.54 -6.62
CA THR A 107 11.03 -6.89 -6.94
C THR A 107 10.42 -6.26 -5.70
N MET A 108 9.31 -5.57 -5.90
CA MET A 108 8.53 -4.90 -4.86
C MET A 108 8.13 -5.81 -3.67
N GLY A 109 8.04 -7.13 -3.87
CA GLY A 109 7.78 -8.10 -2.80
C GLY A 109 8.98 -8.41 -1.89
N THR A 110 10.15 -7.82 -2.13
CA THR A 110 11.37 -8.05 -1.36
C THR A 110 11.87 -6.72 -0.78
N LEU A 111 11.77 -6.53 0.53
CA LEU A 111 12.11 -5.27 1.22
C LEU A 111 13.42 -4.64 0.77
N ARG A 112 14.47 -5.45 0.61
CA ARG A 112 15.80 -4.98 0.21
C ARG A 112 15.83 -4.32 -1.18
N TYR A 113 14.90 -4.66 -2.04
CA TYR A 113 14.90 -4.27 -3.45
C TYR A 113 13.63 -3.54 -3.87
N ALA A 114 12.64 -3.43 -2.98
CA ALA A 114 11.32 -2.89 -3.29
C ALA A 114 11.40 -1.49 -3.92
N ALA A 115 12.26 -0.62 -3.40
CA ALA A 115 12.44 0.75 -3.89
C ALA A 115 13.16 0.86 -5.25
N LEU A 116 13.65 -0.25 -5.81
CA LEU A 116 14.19 -0.27 -7.18
C LEU A 116 13.08 -0.42 -8.24
N ASP A 117 11.88 -0.82 -7.82
CA ASP A 117 10.71 -0.88 -8.69
C ASP A 117 10.04 0.51 -8.75
N PRO A 118 9.83 1.10 -9.93
CA PRO A 118 9.20 2.42 -10.05
C PRO A 118 7.81 2.53 -9.42
N ILE A 119 7.05 1.43 -9.37
CA ILE A 119 5.71 1.40 -8.75
C ILE A 119 5.78 1.62 -7.23
N PHE A 120 6.91 1.32 -6.60
CA PHE A 120 7.13 1.55 -5.17
C PHE A 120 6.71 2.97 -4.75
N TYR A 121 7.17 3.97 -5.48
CA TYR A 121 6.91 5.38 -5.14
C TYR A 121 5.44 5.76 -5.33
N MET A 122 4.80 5.24 -6.37
CA MET A 122 3.36 5.46 -6.59
C MET A 122 2.52 4.75 -5.53
N HIS A 123 2.91 3.52 -5.17
CA HIS A 123 2.24 2.76 -4.12
C HIS A 123 2.31 3.51 -2.79
N HIS A 124 3.52 3.91 -2.37
CA HIS A 124 3.70 4.65 -1.11
C HIS A 124 3.03 6.02 -1.13
N GLY A 125 3.05 6.75 -2.24
CA GLY A 125 2.27 7.99 -2.39
C GLY A 125 0.76 7.77 -2.22
N ASN A 126 0.23 6.63 -2.70
CA ASN A 126 -1.17 6.29 -2.48
C ASN A 126 -1.48 5.88 -1.03
N ILE A 127 -0.57 5.15 -0.37
CA ILE A 127 -0.71 4.82 1.06
C ILE A 127 -0.69 6.09 1.91
N ASP A 128 0.22 7.02 1.64
CA ASP A 128 0.28 8.31 2.32
C ASP A 128 -1.00 9.13 2.08
N ARG A 129 -1.54 9.13 0.86
CA ARG A 129 -2.83 9.73 0.55
C ARG A 129 -3.97 9.13 1.38
N ILE A 130 -4.02 7.81 1.54
CA ILE A 130 -5.01 7.14 2.40
C ILE A 130 -4.80 7.56 3.86
N PHE A 131 -3.56 7.55 4.33
CA PHE A 131 -3.22 7.99 5.67
C PHE A 131 -3.68 9.43 5.93
N SER A 132 -3.49 10.35 4.97
CA SER A 132 -3.91 11.76 5.09
C SER A 132 -5.41 11.96 5.23
N MET A 133 -6.22 10.94 4.93
CA MET A 133 -7.68 10.98 5.12
C MET A 133 -8.12 10.48 6.50
N TYR A 134 -7.21 9.93 7.30
CA TYR A 134 -7.52 9.46 8.65
C TYR A 134 -7.82 10.66 9.55
N ASN A 135 -9.00 10.66 10.17
CA ASN A 135 -9.50 11.79 10.99
C ASN A 135 -9.97 11.37 12.39
N GLN A 136 -9.67 10.13 12.80
CA GLN A 136 -9.94 9.67 14.14
C GLN A 136 -8.84 10.13 15.10
N PRO A 137 -9.08 10.11 16.42
CA PRO A 137 -8.07 10.44 17.40
C PRO A 137 -6.78 9.64 17.20
N MET A 138 -5.66 10.34 17.21
CA MET A 138 -4.32 9.77 17.10
C MET A 138 -3.60 9.85 18.47
N PRO A 139 -2.51 9.09 18.68
CA PRO A 139 -1.70 9.25 19.86
C PRO A 139 -1.17 10.67 20.01
N ASP A 140 -0.94 11.06 21.26
CA ASP A 140 -0.34 12.35 21.58
C ASP A 140 1.06 12.48 20.95
N LEU A 141 1.24 13.49 20.13
CA LEU A 141 2.52 13.78 19.48
C LEU A 141 3.59 14.28 20.46
N ASP A 142 3.20 14.77 21.64
CA ASP A 142 4.11 15.10 22.72
C ASP A 142 4.46 13.89 23.60
N GLY A 143 3.74 12.79 23.41
CA GLY A 143 3.98 11.52 24.09
C GLY A 143 5.10 10.67 23.46
N PRO A 144 5.36 9.48 24.04
CA PRO A 144 6.48 8.60 23.61
C PRO A 144 6.46 8.25 22.13
N TRP A 145 5.29 8.14 21.52
CA TRP A 145 5.18 7.83 20.10
C TRP A 145 5.66 8.99 19.22
N GLY A 146 5.22 10.19 19.47
CA GLY A 146 5.62 11.37 18.72
C GLY A 146 7.10 11.73 18.87
N GLN A 147 7.72 11.34 19.99
CA GLN A 147 9.14 11.57 20.28
C GLN A 147 10.07 10.50 19.68
N GLN A 148 9.56 9.46 19.04
CA GLN A 148 10.40 8.50 18.32
C GLN A 148 11.11 9.20 17.17
N THR A 149 12.40 8.90 16.99
CA THR A 149 13.23 9.51 15.98
C THR A 149 13.74 8.51 14.97
N TYR A 150 13.90 8.99 13.73
CA TYR A 150 14.45 8.25 12.61
C TYR A 150 15.56 9.07 11.96
N GLN A 151 16.53 8.38 11.35
CA GLN A 151 17.61 9.01 10.60
C GLN A 151 17.39 8.83 9.11
N TYR A 152 17.53 9.90 8.37
CA TYR A 152 17.46 9.95 6.91
C TYR A 152 18.72 10.60 6.35
N THR A 153 19.05 10.29 5.10
CA THR A 153 20.10 10.98 4.36
C THR A 153 19.49 12.16 3.62
N ASP A 154 19.99 13.36 3.85
CA ASP A 154 19.60 14.56 3.11
C ASP A 154 20.22 14.56 1.69
N ILE A 155 19.79 15.52 0.87
CA ILE A 155 20.22 15.66 -0.53
C ILE A 155 21.74 15.87 -0.68
N ASP A 156 22.37 16.47 0.33
CA ASP A 156 23.82 16.67 0.39
C ASP A 156 24.60 15.47 0.97
N GLY A 157 23.90 14.39 1.33
CA GLY A 157 24.47 13.19 1.93
C GLY A 157 24.66 13.25 3.45
N SER A 158 24.29 14.36 4.11
CA SER A 158 24.32 14.45 5.57
C SER A 158 23.20 13.64 6.22
N TRP A 159 23.39 13.27 7.49
CA TRP A 159 22.35 12.59 8.27
C TRP A 159 21.45 13.61 8.96
N VAL A 160 20.16 13.46 8.74
CA VAL A 160 19.11 14.25 9.42
C VAL A 160 18.33 13.31 10.33
N THR A 161 18.13 13.75 11.58
CA THR A 161 17.28 13.05 12.55
C THR A 161 15.95 13.80 12.65
N VAL A 162 14.85 13.11 12.42
CA VAL A 162 13.50 13.66 12.50
C VAL A 162 12.66 12.85 13.47
N SER A 163 11.80 13.49 14.24
CA SER A 163 10.82 12.82 15.10
C SER A 163 9.54 12.51 14.32
N VAL A 164 8.73 11.56 14.83
CA VAL A 164 7.37 11.34 14.32
C VAL A 164 6.57 12.63 14.35
N LYS A 165 6.71 13.42 15.43
CA LYS A 165 6.05 14.74 15.55
C LYS A 165 6.45 15.69 14.43
N ASP A 166 7.74 15.78 14.08
CA ASP A 166 8.22 16.65 13.00
C ASP A 166 7.64 16.22 11.65
N ILE A 167 7.62 14.90 11.38
CA ILE A 167 7.03 14.34 10.17
C ILE A 167 5.54 14.68 10.11
N MET A 168 4.79 14.39 11.15
CA MET A 168 3.34 14.59 11.18
C MET A 168 2.93 16.04 11.05
N THR A 169 3.66 16.96 11.69
CA THR A 169 3.39 18.39 11.59
C THR A 169 3.92 19.00 10.29
N GLY A 170 5.05 18.54 9.79
CA GLY A 170 5.63 19.00 8.52
C GLY A 170 4.82 18.55 7.30
N LEU A 171 4.40 17.30 7.26
CA LEU A 171 3.60 16.75 6.16
C LEU A 171 2.25 17.47 6.02
N SER A 172 1.55 17.72 7.12
CA SER A 172 0.26 18.38 7.10
C SER A 172 0.29 19.79 6.51
N ASN A 173 1.46 20.46 6.55
CA ASN A 173 1.64 21.83 6.07
C ASN A 173 2.15 21.92 4.61
N ASN A 174 2.79 20.85 4.10
CA ASN A 174 3.54 20.92 2.85
C ASN A 174 3.04 19.94 1.77
N ILE A 175 2.26 18.93 2.15
CA ILE A 175 1.74 17.92 1.21
C ILE A 175 0.22 18.00 1.19
N SER A 176 -0.33 18.12 -0.02
CA SER A 176 -1.77 18.02 -0.26
C SER A 176 -2.05 17.10 -1.44
N TYR A 177 -3.21 16.49 -1.44
CA TYR A 177 -3.67 15.61 -2.50
C TYR A 177 -4.87 16.24 -3.21
N ASP A 178 -4.80 16.39 -4.53
CA ASP A 178 -5.85 17.02 -5.36
C ASP A 178 -7.20 16.30 -5.27
N LYS A 179 -7.17 14.98 -5.09
CA LYS A 179 -8.38 14.17 -4.97
C LYS A 179 -8.31 13.32 -3.70
N LYS A 180 -9.09 13.72 -2.72
CA LYS A 180 -9.49 12.79 -1.65
C LYS A 180 -10.54 11.86 -2.25
N LEU A 181 -10.35 10.55 -2.08
CA LEU A 181 -11.40 9.58 -2.41
C LEU A 181 -12.69 10.02 -1.72
N ALA A 182 -13.78 10.11 -2.47
CA ALA A 182 -15.11 10.20 -1.88
C ALA A 182 -15.41 8.82 -1.25
N VAL A 183 -14.84 8.58 -0.07
CA VAL A 183 -15.09 7.35 0.70
C VAL A 183 -16.42 7.56 1.39
N THR A 184 -17.49 7.28 0.65
CA THR A 184 -18.84 7.32 1.21
C THR A 184 -19.12 6.01 1.95
N LYS A 185 -19.88 6.12 3.06
CA LYS A 185 -20.38 4.94 3.76
C LYS A 185 -21.03 4.00 2.74
N PRO A 186 -20.67 2.71 2.72
CA PRO A 186 -21.28 1.75 1.81
C PRO A 186 -22.80 1.81 1.96
N MET A 187 -23.52 1.97 0.86
CA MET A 187 -24.96 1.79 0.89
C MET A 187 -25.24 0.33 1.23
N ASN A 188 -26.03 0.09 2.28
CA ASN A 188 -26.54 -1.24 2.58
C ASN A 188 -27.35 -1.73 1.37
N VAL A 189 -26.70 -2.40 0.45
CA VAL A 189 -27.39 -3.17 -0.57
C VAL A 189 -27.93 -4.41 0.14
N ASN A 190 -29.17 -4.33 0.59
CA ASN A 190 -29.90 -5.52 1.01
C ASN A 190 -29.88 -6.50 -0.16
N ARG A 191 -28.96 -7.45 -0.15
CA ARG A 191 -29.01 -8.63 -1.03
C ARG A 191 -30.23 -9.42 -0.60
N ARG A 192 -31.32 -9.30 -1.37
CA ARG A 192 -32.46 -10.21 -1.32
C ARG A 192 -32.09 -11.50 -2.01
#